data_ab889bc5419b1dccdd7e3e812214950c
#
_entry.id   ab889bc5419b1dccdd7e3e812214950c
#
_cell.length_a   1.000
_cell.length_b   1.000
_cell.length_c   1.000
_cell.angle_alpha   90.00
_cell.angle_beta   90.00
_cell.angle_gamma   90.00
#
_symmetry.space_group_name_H-M   'P 1'
#
loop_
_entity.id
_entity.type
_entity.pdbx_description
1 polymer ?
#
loop_
_entity_poly.entity_id
_entity_poly.type
_entity_poly.pdbx_seq_one_letter_code
_entity_poly.pdbx_strand_id
1 'polypeptide(L)'
;MNKISGKIINHDGSYTGTIEFSDKIESIDIDKDKQSDFKNIIIPGFIDLHCHGGNGFDTMAGFSSIIEMSKYHLKQGTTTILPTTLTATLDDTVKALEGLGDFINQNNNLTNILGVHLEGPFINPNKLGAQPEYAQLPNIKFIEKIKDKVKIKVITLAPELEGVSSFIDYLIENNINVQIGHSLADYNCCMKIMNKHKVGFTHLYNAMSGNDHRKPGVVTAALRHAEFAEIICDLHHVDQENIHLARKCIPKLYAISDAISASGMPDGQYDFANSKITKKNGKALINFDVLAGSVINMHDTFKNLVKINFSLEKAVAMTSFNAAQYISENNKGKIDEGFCSNLVVLDKQLNIKKVYLHGSLIS
;
A
#
# COMPACT_ATOMS: atom_id res chain seq x y z
N MET A 1 -16.60 -11.73 23.16
CA MET A 1 -15.74 -10.61 23.60
C MET A 1 -14.34 -11.14 23.81
N ASN A 2 -13.35 -10.56 23.13
CA ASN A 2 -11.95 -10.97 23.25
C ASN A 2 -11.22 -10.04 24.23
N LYS A 3 -10.14 -10.55 24.83
CA LYS A 3 -9.28 -9.78 25.74
C LYS A 3 -7.81 -10.10 25.45
N ILE A 4 -6.98 -9.05 25.34
CA ILE A 4 -5.55 -9.20 25.07
C ILE A 4 -4.74 -8.15 25.83
N SER A 5 -3.62 -8.57 26.42
CA SER A 5 -2.74 -7.68 27.19
C SER A 5 -1.34 -7.66 26.59
N GLY A 6 -0.70 -6.50 26.62
CA GLY A 6 0.66 -6.33 26.12
C GLY A 6 1.10 -4.87 26.03
N LYS A 7 2.24 -4.64 25.39
CA LYS A 7 2.67 -3.30 24.99
C LYS A 7 1.92 -2.91 23.72
N ILE A 8 1.07 -1.91 23.82
CA ILE A 8 0.28 -1.36 22.74
C ILE A 8 1.09 -0.24 22.07
N ILE A 9 1.27 -0.31 20.76
CA ILE A 9 2.01 0.68 19.99
C ILE A 9 1.07 1.34 18.99
N ASN A 10 0.93 2.65 19.10
CA ASN A 10 0.28 3.50 18.12
C ASN A 10 1.30 4.42 17.44
N HIS A 11 0.87 5.17 16.42
CA HIS A 11 1.69 6.15 15.71
C HIS A 11 2.14 7.33 16.60
N ASP A 12 1.39 7.63 17.65
CA ASP A 12 1.53 8.79 18.54
C ASP A 12 2.09 8.41 19.93
N GLY A 13 2.35 7.13 20.18
CA GLY A 13 2.93 6.68 21.44
C GLY A 13 2.77 5.19 21.71
N SER A 14 3.29 4.76 22.86
CA SER A 14 3.16 3.38 23.32
C SER A 14 2.91 3.32 24.83
N TYR A 15 2.13 2.33 25.25
CA TYR A 15 1.80 2.07 26.67
C TYR A 15 1.53 0.58 26.90
N THR A 16 1.60 0.15 28.15
CA THR A 16 1.19 -1.21 28.54
C THR A 16 -0.26 -1.19 28.96
N GLY A 17 -1.04 -2.19 28.54
CA GLY A 17 -2.45 -2.24 28.86
C GLY A 17 -3.13 -3.50 28.37
N THR A 18 -4.45 -3.50 28.56
CA THR A 18 -5.36 -4.57 28.15
C THR A 18 -6.43 -3.98 27.23
N ILE A 19 -6.65 -4.61 26.09
CA ILE A 19 -7.70 -4.27 25.13
C ILE A 19 -8.82 -5.30 25.26
N GLU A 20 -10.06 -4.83 25.42
CA GLU A 20 -11.27 -5.64 25.28
C GLU A 20 -11.95 -5.27 23.96
N PHE A 21 -12.34 -6.28 23.18
CA PHE A 21 -12.84 -6.06 21.83
C PHE A 21 -13.78 -7.15 21.31
N SER A 22 -14.68 -6.74 20.41
CA SER A 22 -15.47 -7.59 19.52
C SER A 22 -15.07 -7.27 18.07
N ASP A 23 -16.00 -6.82 17.23
CA ASP A 23 -15.70 -6.25 15.91
C ASP A 23 -15.02 -4.87 15.99
N LYS A 24 -15.21 -4.19 17.13
CA LYS A 24 -14.57 -2.94 17.50
C LYS A 24 -13.84 -3.05 18.82
N ILE A 25 -12.96 -2.12 19.07
CA ILE A 25 -12.30 -1.93 20.36
C ILE A 25 -13.31 -1.29 21.29
N GLU A 26 -13.66 -2.01 22.38
CA GLU A 26 -14.67 -1.61 23.36
C GLU A 26 -14.07 -0.76 24.47
N SER A 27 -12.90 -1.20 24.98
CA SER A 27 -12.20 -0.49 26.05
C SER A 27 -10.70 -0.76 26.02
N ILE A 28 -9.94 0.20 26.54
CA ILE A 28 -8.50 0.10 26.73
C ILE A 28 -8.17 0.46 28.17
N ASP A 29 -7.75 -0.53 28.94
CA ASP A 29 -7.30 -0.34 30.33
C ASP A 29 -5.78 -0.20 30.35
N ILE A 30 -5.28 1.02 30.65
CA ILE A 30 -3.86 1.34 30.69
C ILE A 30 -3.29 1.00 32.06
N ASP A 31 -2.32 0.10 32.10
CA ASP A 31 -1.58 -0.27 33.30
C ASP A 31 -0.45 0.75 33.55
N LYS A 32 -0.66 1.63 34.53
CA LYS A 32 0.30 2.69 34.89
C LYS A 32 1.53 2.15 35.66
N ASP A 33 1.45 0.96 36.22
CA ASP A 33 2.46 0.41 37.14
C ASP A 33 3.39 -0.64 36.50
N LYS A 34 3.05 -1.17 35.32
CA LYS A 34 3.80 -2.22 34.62
C LYS A 34 4.57 -1.72 33.41
N GLN A 35 5.73 -1.12 33.63
CA GLN A 35 6.59 -0.67 32.52
C GLN A 35 7.51 -1.75 31.90
N SER A 36 7.62 -2.97 32.44
CA SER A 36 8.79 -3.80 32.10
C SER A 36 8.59 -5.24 31.66
N ASP A 37 7.46 -5.91 31.86
CA ASP A 37 7.36 -7.34 31.51
C ASP A 37 6.11 -7.68 30.67
N PHE A 38 6.10 -7.21 29.41
CA PHE A 38 5.10 -7.60 28.43
C PHE A 38 5.60 -8.79 27.58
N LYS A 39 4.71 -9.77 27.37
CA LYS A 39 4.97 -10.93 26.50
C LYS A 39 4.56 -10.67 25.05
N ASN A 40 3.70 -9.68 24.83
CA ASN A 40 3.14 -9.34 23.53
C ASN A 40 3.37 -7.86 23.21
N ILE A 41 3.63 -7.57 21.95
CA ILE A 41 3.52 -6.25 21.36
C ILE A 41 2.25 -6.27 20.50
N ILE A 42 1.38 -5.29 20.69
CA ILE A 42 0.10 -5.18 19.98
C ILE A 42 0.14 -3.93 19.12
N ILE A 43 -0.04 -4.10 17.82
CA ILE A 43 -0.06 -3.01 16.85
C ILE A 43 -1.37 -3.05 16.06
N PRO A 44 -1.82 -1.94 15.45
CA PRO A 44 -2.90 -1.98 14.48
C PRO A 44 -2.48 -2.85 13.29
N GLY A 45 -3.45 -3.52 12.68
CA GLY A 45 -3.20 -4.31 11.47
C GLY A 45 -2.60 -3.46 10.35
N PHE A 46 -1.72 -4.04 9.58
CA PHE A 46 -1.08 -3.35 8.45
C PHE A 46 -2.11 -2.98 7.38
N ILE A 47 -1.84 -1.88 6.68
CA ILE A 47 -2.63 -1.37 5.57
C ILE A 47 -1.72 -1.24 4.36
N ASP A 48 -2.03 -1.99 3.31
CA ASP A 48 -1.27 -2.03 2.07
C ASP A 48 -2.12 -1.48 0.92
N LEU A 49 -1.76 -0.31 0.43
CA LEU A 49 -2.51 0.38 -0.61
C LEU A 49 -1.96 0.12 -2.03
N HIS A 50 -0.91 -0.72 -2.14
CA HIS A 50 -0.29 -1.04 -3.41
C HIS A 50 0.28 -2.47 -3.37
N CYS A 51 -0.48 -3.42 -3.93
CA CYS A 51 -0.14 -4.84 -3.92
C CYS A 51 -0.69 -5.55 -5.16
N HIS A 52 0.19 -6.03 -6.03
CA HIS A 52 -0.18 -6.73 -7.28
C HIS A 52 -0.45 -8.21 -7.07
N GLY A 53 0.20 -8.84 -6.08
CA GLY A 53 0.10 -10.28 -5.90
C GLY A 53 0.73 -10.80 -4.61
N GLY A 54 0.74 -12.13 -4.48
CA GLY A 54 1.37 -12.84 -3.37
C GLY A 54 1.03 -14.32 -3.39
N ASN A 55 1.97 -15.14 -2.93
CA ASN A 55 1.83 -16.59 -2.79
C ASN A 55 1.41 -17.30 -4.09
N GLY A 56 1.95 -16.85 -5.24
CA GLY A 56 1.64 -17.40 -6.55
C GLY A 56 0.39 -16.84 -7.22
N PHE A 57 -0.32 -15.91 -6.57
CA PHE A 57 -1.54 -15.28 -7.07
C PHE A 57 -1.30 -13.84 -7.48
N ASP A 58 -2.09 -13.34 -8.43
CA ASP A 58 -1.93 -12.02 -9.06
C ASP A 58 -3.30 -11.35 -9.28
N THR A 59 -3.37 -10.04 -9.14
CA THR A 59 -4.59 -9.25 -9.33
C THR A 59 -5.15 -9.41 -10.76
N MET A 60 -4.29 -9.45 -11.78
CA MET A 60 -4.71 -9.55 -13.17
C MET A 60 -5.21 -10.95 -13.56
N ALA A 61 -4.98 -11.96 -12.71
CA ALA A 61 -5.50 -13.31 -12.90
C ALA A 61 -6.97 -13.48 -12.50
N GLY A 62 -7.62 -12.42 -12.00
CA GLY A 62 -9.06 -12.36 -11.76
C GLY A 62 -9.47 -12.65 -10.31
N PHE A 63 -10.78 -12.62 -10.08
CA PHE A 63 -11.42 -12.62 -8.75
C PHE A 63 -10.87 -13.70 -7.79
N SER A 64 -10.83 -14.96 -8.19
CA SER A 64 -10.36 -16.04 -7.31
C SER A 64 -8.90 -15.85 -6.88
N SER A 65 -8.05 -15.36 -7.79
CA SER A 65 -6.65 -15.05 -7.51
C SER A 65 -6.52 -13.89 -6.53
N ILE A 66 -7.32 -12.83 -6.71
CA ILE A 66 -7.37 -11.69 -5.78
C ILE A 66 -7.73 -12.15 -4.36
N ILE A 67 -8.69 -13.05 -4.22
CA ILE A 67 -9.09 -13.57 -2.90
C ILE A 67 -7.94 -14.37 -2.26
N GLU A 68 -7.26 -15.23 -3.00
CA GLU A 68 -6.18 -16.04 -2.44
C GLU A 68 -4.94 -15.20 -2.06
N MET A 69 -4.55 -14.21 -2.88
CA MET A 69 -3.48 -13.27 -2.48
C MET A 69 -3.88 -12.46 -1.23
N SER A 70 -5.14 -12.02 -1.14
CA SER A 70 -5.66 -11.30 0.02
C SER A 70 -5.57 -12.13 1.30
N LYS A 71 -5.94 -13.42 1.24
CA LYS A 71 -5.81 -14.36 2.36
C LYS A 71 -4.36 -14.55 2.80
N TYR A 72 -3.43 -14.62 1.83
CA TYR A 72 -2.00 -14.71 2.14
C TYR A 72 -1.54 -13.48 2.91
N HIS A 73 -1.79 -12.27 2.39
CA HIS A 73 -1.40 -11.03 3.04
C HIS A 73 -2.08 -10.82 4.40
N LEU A 74 -3.34 -11.26 4.54
CA LEU A 74 -4.06 -11.21 5.81
C LEU A 74 -3.37 -12.07 6.89
N LYS A 75 -2.93 -13.28 6.57
CA LYS A 75 -2.15 -14.13 7.49
C LYS A 75 -0.81 -13.50 7.89
N GLN A 76 -0.27 -12.60 7.03
CA GLN A 76 0.93 -11.80 7.32
C GLN A 76 0.61 -10.46 8.00
N GLY A 77 -0.62 -10.30 8.54
CA GLY A 77 -1.02 -9.14 9.31
C GLY A 77 -1.56 -7.95 8.52
N THR A 78 -1.68 -8.06 7.19
CA THR A 78 -2.29 -7.01 6.36
C THR A 78 -3.80 -7.08 6.44
N THR A 79 -4.39 -6.29 7.32
CA THR A 79 -5.84 -6.29 7.60
C THR A 79 -6.63 -5.34 6.72
N THR A 80 -5.96 -4.61 5.84
CA THR A 80 -6.58 -3.79 4.80
C THR A 80 -5.65 -3.78 3.59
N ILE A 81 -6.20 -4.09 2.41
CA ILE A 81 -5.43 -4.18 1.18
C ILE A 81 -6.20 -3.56 0.01
N LEU A 82 -5.49 -2.94 -0.92
CA LEU A 82 -5.99 -2.60 -2.24
C LEU A 82 -5.28 -3.48 -3.28
N PRO A 83 -5.94 -4.51 -3.82
CA PRO A 83 -5.44 -5.21 -5.00
C PRO A 83 -5.15 -4.19 -6.09
N THR A 84 -3.94 -4.24 -6.65
CA THR A 84 -3.44 -3.25 -7.60
C THR A 84 -3.34 -3.87 -8.99
N THR A 85 -3.96 -3.20 -9.98
CA THR A 85 -3.87 -3.65 -11.37
C THR A 85 -2.54 -3.29 -12.00
N LEU A 86 -2.11 -4.06 -13.00
CA LEU A 86 -1.08 -3.62 -13.93
C LEU A 86 -1.71 -2.84 -15.10
N THR A 87 -0.88 -2.05 -15.78
CA THR A 87 -1.25 -1.39 -17.04
C THR A 87 -1.68 -2.44 -18.07
N ALA A 88 -2.94 -2.36 -18.52
CA ALA A 88 -3.57 -3.34 -19.40
C ALA A 88 -4.61 -2.68 -20.32
N THR A 89 -5.21 -3.48 -21.22
CA THR A 89 -6.38 -3.05 -21.96
C THR A 89 -7.59 -2.88 -21.06
N LEU A 90 -8.61 -2.14 -21.51
CA LEU A 90 -9.86 -2.01 -20.76
C LEU A 90 -10.51 -3.38 -20.51
N ASP A 91 -10.56 -4.23 -21.53
CA ASP A 91 -11.22 -5.54 -21.44
C ASP A 91 -10.50 -6.47 -20.45
N ASP A 92 -9.16 -6.49 -20.46
CA ASP A 92 -8.38 -7.28 -19.50
C ASP A 92 -8.54 -6.75 -18.08
N THR A 93 -8.57 -5.42 -17.89
CA THR A 93 -8.79 -4.80 -16.58
C THR A 93 -10.20 -5.10 -16.05
N VAL A 94 -11.23 -4.98 -16.89
CA VAL A 94 -12.61 -5.32 -16.53
C VAL A 94 -12.71 -6.80 -16.14
N LYS A 95 -12.14 -7.70 -16.94
CA LYS A 95 -12.13 -9.15 -16.68
C LYS A 95 -11.44 -9.50 -15.36
N ALA A 96 -10.29 -8.87 -15.07
CA ALA A 96 -9.56 -9.08 -13.83
C ALA A 96 -10.36 -8.69 -12.58
N LEU A 97 -11.18 -7.64 -12.67
CA LEU A 97 -11.92 -7.07 -11.55
C LEU A 97 -13.40 -7.53 -11.47
N GLU A 98 -13.85 -8.35 -12.42
CA GLU A 98 -15.23 -8.82 -12.46
C GLU A 98 -15.60 -9.63 -11.21
N GLY A 99 -16.77 -9.35 -10.61
CA GLY A 99 -17.25 -10.00 -9.39
C GLY A 99 -16.61 -9.51 -8.08
N LEU A 100 -15.53 -8.74 -8.14
CA LEU A 100 -14.85 -8.25 -6.93
C LEU A 100 -15.70 -7.25 -6.16
N GLY A 101 -16.38 -6.33 -6.86
CA GLY A 101 -17.24 -5.34 -6.22
C GLY A 101 -18.42 -5.99 -5.50
N ASP A 102 -19.07 -6.97 -6.11
CA ASP A 102 -20.18 -7.71 -5.49
C ASP A 102 -19.72 -8.42 -4.23
N PHE A 103 -18.52 -9.04 -4.27
CA PHE A 103 -17.94 -9.71 -3.11
C PHE A 103 -17.65 -8.74 -1.96
N ILE A 104 -17.07 -7.57 -2.24
CA ILE A 104 -16.80 -6.54 -1.23
C ILE A 104 -18.12 -6.05 -0.61
N ASN A 105 -19.14 -5.83 -1.41
CA ASN A 105 -20.44 -5.29 -0.97
C ASN A 105 -21.28 -6.29 -0.15
N GLN A 106 -21.00 -7.59 -0.21
CA GLN A 106 -21.67 -8.62 0.59
C GLN A 106 -21.29 -8.60 2.09
N ASN A 107 -20.52 -7.59 2.54
CA ASN A 107 -20.12 -7.42 3.94
C ASN A 107 -19.48 -8.69 4.56
N ASN A 108 -18.70 -9.40 3.79
CA ASN A 108 -17.95 -10.53 4.29
C ASN A 108 -16.88 -10.02 5.28
N ASN A 109 -17.09 -10.24 6.58
CA ASN A 109 -16.08 -9.99 7.63
C ASN A 109 -14.78 -10.79 7.43
N LEU A 110 -14.68 -11.53 6.33
CA LEU A 110 -13.54 -12.34 5.93
C LEU A 110 -12.63 -11.65 4.90
N THR A 111 -13.06 -10.48 4.38
CA THR A 111 -12.23 -9.72 3.44
C THR A 111 -11.65 -8.48 4.07
N ASN A 112 -10.38 -8.26 3.79
CA ASN A 112 -9.65 -7.04 4.09
C ASN A 112 -9.59 -6.08 2.87
N ILE A 113 -10.31 -6.37 1.77
CA ILE A 113 -10.30 -5.58 0.54
C ILE A 113 -11.31 -4.44 0.62
N LEU A 114 -10.86 -3.19 0.38
CA LEU A 114 -11.71 -1.98 0.42
C LEU A 114 -12.05 -1.40 -0.95
N GLY A 115 -11.53 -1.94 -2.01
CA GLY A 115 -11.58 -1.46 -3.38
C GLY A 115 -10.28 -1.81 -4.07
N VAL A 116 -9.93 -1.08 -5.13
CA VAL A 116 -8.72 -1.33 -5.91
C VAL A 116 -7.85 -0.08 -6.05
N HIS A 117 -6.56 -0.31 -6.27
CA HIS A 117 -5.64 0.68 -6.80
C HIS A 117 -5.46 0.42 -8.31
N LEU A 118 -5.81 1.38 -9.13
CA LEU A 118 -5.62 1.31 -10.58
C LEU A 118 -4.27 1.92 -10.93
N GLU A 119 -3.22 1.09 -11.12
CA GLU A 119 -1.91 1.55 -11.52
C GLU A 119 -1.79 1.55 -13.05
N GLY A 120 -1.83 2.74 -13.62
CA GLY A 120 -2.01 2.91 -15.05
C GLY A 120 -3.49 2.68 -15.47
N PRO A 121 -3.76 2.61 -16.77
CA PRO A 121 -2.84 2.69 -17.91
C PRO A 121 -2.45 4.15 -18.30
N PHE A 122 -2.84 5.16 -17.55
CA PHE A 122 -2.62 6.58 -17.86
C PHE A 122 -1.24 7.04 -17.38
N ILE A 123 -0.19 6.34 -17.81
CA ILE A 123 1.20 6.53 -17.40
C ILE A 123 2.08 6.87 -18.60
N ASN A 124 3.29 7.39 -18.35
CA ASN A 124 4.21 7.74 -19.42
C ASN A 124 4.85 6.49 -20.06
N PRO A 125 4.73 6.28 -21.39
CA PRO A 125 5.27 5.09 -22.07
C PRO A 125 6.80 4.96 -21.97
N ASN A 126 7.51 6.04 -21.64
CA ASN A 126 8.96 6.01 -21.41
C ASN A 126 9.33 5.80 -19.93
N LYS A 127 8.35 5.54 -19.07
CA LYS A 127 8.52 5.28 -17.61
C LYS A 127 7.71 4.07 -17.12
N LEU A 128 7.57 3.09 -17.99
CA LEU A 128 6.81 1.86 -17.69
C LEU A 128 7.43 1.07 -16.49
N GLY A 129 8.75 1.10 -16.32
CA GLY A 129 9.39 0.19 -15.37
C GLY A 129 9.11 -1.26 -15.76
N ALA A 130 8.44 -2.01 -14.91
CA ALA A 130 7.99 -3.38 -15.16
C ALA A 130 6.56 -3.48 -15.73
N GLN A 131 5.86 -2.35 -15.92
CA GLN A 131 4.50 -2.31 -16.46
C GLN A 131 4.47 -2.73 -17.94
N PRO A 132 3.43 -3.46 -18.40
CA PRO A 132 3.24 -3.78 -19.82
C PRO A 132 3.03 -2.54 -20.70
N GLU A 133 3.31 -2.69 -22.00
CA GLU A 133 3.25 -1.62 -23.01
C GLU A 133 1.81 -1.27 -23.43
N TYR A 134 0.92 -1.00 -22.47
CA TYR A 134 -0.46 -0.57 -22.69
C TYR A 134 -0.74 0.84 -22.19
N ALA A 135 0.30 1.68 -22.04
CA ALA A 135 0.13 3.07 -21.65
C ALA A 135 -0.75 3.83 -22.65
N GLN A 136 -1.67 4.62 -22.16
CA GLN A 136 -2.62 5.39 -22.97
C GLN A 136 -2.93 6.76 -22.35
N LEU A 137 -3.54 7.63 -23.15
CA LEU A 137 -4.00 8.94 -22.68
C LEU A 137 -5.21 8.80 -21.74
N PRO A 138 -5.43 9.78 -20.85
CA PRO A 138 -6.57 9.84 -19.94
C PRO A 138 -7.91 9.59 -20.62
N ASN A 139 -8.73 8.70 -20.05
CA ASN A 139 -9.99 8.27 -20.65
C ASN A 139 -11.07 8.06 -19.56
N ILE A 140 -12.04 8.97 -19.46
CA ILE A 140 -13.13 8.91 -18.48
C ILE A 140 -13.97 7.65 -18.68
N LYS A 141 -14.25 7.25 -19.93
CA LYS A 141 -15.06 6.04 -20.20
C LYS A 141 -14.40 4.76 -19.68
N PHE A 142 -13.06 4.72 -19.63
CA PHE A 142 -12.33 3.62 -19.01
C PHE A 142 -12.66 3.55 -17.51
N ILE A 143 -12.58 4.70 -16.82
CA ILE A 143 -12.87 4.78 -15.39
C ILE A 143 -14.32 4.40 -15.08
N GLU A 144 -15.28 4.88 -15.86
CA GLU A 144 -16.69 4.55 -15.67
C GLU A 144 -16.93 3.05 -15.77
N LYS A 145 -16.34 2.38 -16.76
CA LYS A 145 -16.44 0.91 -16.91
C LYS A 145 -15.85 0.14 -15.72
N ILE A 146 -14.75 0.61 -15.17
CA ILE A 146 -14.17 -0.03 -13.98
C ILE A 146 -15.00 0.26 -12.72
N LYS A 147 -15.51 1.49 -12.56
CA LYS A 147 -16.40 1.86 -11.44
C LYS A 147 -17.68 1.02 -11.41
N ASP A 148 -18.20 0.61 -12.56
CA ASP A 148 -19.34 -0.31 -12.65
C ASP A 148 -19.03 -1.71 -12.06
N LYS A 149 -17.78 -2.08 -11.95
CA LYS A 149 -17.33 -3.39 -11.45
C LYS A 149 -16.87 -3.34 -10.00
N VAL A 150 -16.11 -2.32 -9.63
CA VAL A 150 -15.51 -2.21 -8.30
C VAL A 150 -15.20 -0.76 -7.94
N LYS A 151 -15.17 -0.45 -6.65
CA LYS A 151 -14.74 0.86 -6.16
C LYS A 151 -13.25 1.08 -6.41
N ILE A 152 -12.92 2.12 -7.17
CA ILE A 152 -11.53 2.59 -7.32
C ILE A 152 -11.25 3.51 -6.12
N LYS A 153 -10.29 3.13 -5.27
CA LYS A 153 -9.85 3.95 -4.12
C LYS A 153 -8.68 4.86 -4.48
N VAL A 154 -7.76 4.35 -5.30
CA VAL A 154 -6.53 5.04 -5.71
C VAL A 154 -6.31 4.84 -7.21
N ILE A 155 -5.77 5.84 -7.87
CA ILE A 155 -5.28 5.75 -9.25
C ILE A 155 -3.90 6.38 -9.37
N THR A 156 -2.99 5.68 -10.07
CA THR A 156 -1.68 6.19 -10.47
C THR A 156 -1.72 6.70 -11.89
N LEU A 157 -1.21 7.93 -12.11
CA LEU A 157 -1.12 8.53 -13.44
C LEU A 157 0.10 9.46 -13.58
N ALA A 158 0.46 9.76 -14.84
CA ALA A 158 1.51 10.70 -15.20
C ALA A 158 0.91 12.09 -15.49
N PRO A 159 1.32 13.14 -14.76
CA PRO A 159 0.70 14.47 -14.82
C PRO A 159 1.05 15.27 -16.08
N GLU A 160 2.01 14.80 -16.90
CA GLU A 160 2.41 15.41 -18.16
C GLU A 160 1.57 14.96 -19.38
N LEU A 161 0.65 14.01 -19.21
CA LEU A 161 -0.16 13.50 -20.30
C LEU A 161 -1.18 14.55 -20.78
N GLU A 162 -1.43 14.54 -22.08
CA GLU A 162 -2.46 15.41 -22.67
C GLU A 162 -3.85 15.10 -22.07
N GLY A 163 -4.62 16.14 -21.72
CA GLY A 163 -5.96 16.01 -21.15
C GLY A 163 -6.00 15.63 -19.66
N VAL A 164 -4.84 15.46 -19.01
CA VAL A 164 -4.77 14.97 -17.62
C VAL A 164 -5.44 15.91 -16.61
N SER A 165 -5.41 17.23 -16.81
CA SER A 165 -5.93 18.19 -15.81
C SER A 165 -7.44 18.01 -15.60
N SER A 166 -8.23 17.99 -16.66
CA SER A 166 -9.70 17.75 -16.57
C SER A 166 -10.02 16.33 -16.11
N PHE A 167 -9.15 15.37 -16.43
CA PHE A 167 -9.30 14.00 -15.98
C PHE A 167 -9.08 13.89 -14.45
N ILE A 168 -8.09 14.58 -13.88
CA ILE A 168 -7.88 14.66 -12.43
C ILE A 168 -9.08 15.33 -11.75
N ASP A 169 -9.64 16.41 -12.32
CA ASP A 169 -10.86 17.03 -11.79
C ASP A 169 -11.98 16.00 -11.68
N TYR A 170 -12.26 15.26 -12.75
CA TYR A 170 -13.25 14.20 -12.76
C TYR A 170 -12.99 13.11 -11.71
N LEU A 171 -11.75 12.65 -11.56
CA LEU A 171 -11.39 11.61 -10.58
C LEU A 171 -11.67 12.07 -9.14
N ILE A 172 -11.28 13.29 -8.80
CA ILE A 172 -11.46 13.87 -7.46
C ILE A 172 -12.95 14.08 -7.15
N GLU A 173 -13.73 14.59 -8.11
CA GLU A 173 -15.18 14.71 -7.98
C GLU A 173 -15.87 13.36 -7.74
N ASN A 174 -15.26 12.27 -8.20
CA ASN A 174 -15.72 10.90 -7.97
C ASN A 174 -15.10 10.22 -6.74
N ASN A 175 -14.44 10.98 -5.85
CA ASN A 175 -13.79 10.48 -4.62
C ASN A 175 -12.72 9.41 -4.89
N ILE A 176 -11.97 9.53 -5.98
CA ILE A 176 -10.82 8.69 -6.31
C ILE A 176 -9.56 9.46 -5.92
N ASN A 177 -8.71 8.87 -5.06
CA ASN A 177 -7.44 9.46 -4.68
C ASN A 177 -6.44 9.34 -5.85
N VAL A 178 -5.85 10.47 -6.24
CA VAL A 178 -4.91 10.53 -7.36
C VAL A 178 -3.48 10.50 -6.84
N GLN A 179 -2.65 9.69 -7.48
CA GLN A 179 -1.20 9.64 -7.26
C GLN A 179 -0.44 9.93 -8.55
N ILE A 180 0.64 10.70 -8.40
CA ILE A 180 1.63 10.92 -9.47
C ILE A 180 2.64 9.79 -9.42
N GLY A 181 2.76 9.05 -10.52
CA GLY A 181 3.72 7.96 -10.69
C GLY A 181 3.97 7.64 -12.15
N HIS A 182 4.97 6.81 -12.44
CA HIS A 182 5.34 6.44 -13.82
C HIS A 182 5.43 7.64 -14.78
N SER A 183 6.25 8.64 -14.39
CA SER A 183 6.18 9.98 -14.98
C SER A 183 7.56 10.56 -15.25
N LEU A 184 7.68 11.29 -16.35
CA LEU A 184 8.81 12.14 -16.71
C LEU A 184 8.54 13.63 -16.48
N ALA A 185 7.45 13.97 -15.76
CA ALA A 185 7.10 15.35 -15.46
C ALA A 185 8.28 16.09 -14.81
N ASP A 186 8.45 17.35 -15.18
CA ASP A 186 9.29 18.26 -14.44
C ASP A 186 8.57 18.78 -13.17
N TYR A 187 9.32 19.45 -12.33
CA TYR A 187 8.80 20.06 -11.10
C TYR A 187 7.60 20.97 -11.35
N ASN A 188 7.64 21.82 -12.39
CA ASN A 188 6.58 22.77 -12.68
C ASN A 188 5.29 22.08 -13.13
N CYS A 189 5.40 21.02 -13.89
CA CYS A 189 4.26 20.18 -14.28
C CYS A 189 3.57 19.59 -13.04
N CYS A 190 4.32 19.02 -12.10
CA CYS A 190 3.78 18.52 -10.83
C CYS A 190 3.10 19.65 -10.04
N MET A 191 3.74 20.82 -9.93
CA MET A 191 3.20 21.96 -9.17
C MET A 191 1.90 22.51 -9.74
N LYS A 192 1.68 22.46 -11.06
CA LYS A 192 0.39 22.83 -11.65
C LYS A 192 -0.77 21.99 -11.10
N ILE A 193 -0.54 20.68 -10.91
CA ILE A 193 -1.54 19.78 -10.33
C ILE A 193 -1.65 19.99 -8.81
N MET A 194 -0.53 20.03 -8.10
CA MET A 194 -0.49 20.11 -6.65
C MET A 194 -1.05 21.43 -6.09
N ASN A 195 -0.94 22.51 -6.84
CA ASN A 195 -1.54 23.80 -6.46
C ASN A 195 -3.08 23.80 -6.55
N LYS A 196 -3.65 22.89 -7.31
CA LYS A 196 -5.10 22.78 -7.52
C LYS A 196 -5.71 21.63 -6.71
N HIS A 197 -4.96 20.53 -6.54
CA HIS A 197 -5.45 19.28 -5.97
C HIS A 197 -4.47 18.71 -4.95
N LYS A 198 -5.03 18.05 -3.94
CA LYS A 198 -4.26 17.23 -3.01
C LYS A 198 -4.02 15.86 -3.68
N VAL A 199 -2.79 15.58 -4.05
CA VAL A 199 -2.38 14.32 -4.68
C VAL A 199 -1.31 13.62 -3.87
N GLY A 200 -1.24 12.27 -4.00
CA GLY A 200 -0.15 11.46 -3.49
C GLY A 200 0.92 11.19 -4.54
N PHE A 201 1.89 10.36 -4.19
CA PHE A 201 2.96 9.91 -5.07
C PHE A 201 3.12 8.39 -4.93
N THR A 202 3.11 7.69 -6.06
CA THR A 202 3.24 6.23 -6.14
C THR A 202 4.70 5.84 -5.95
N HIS A 203 4.98 4.83 -5.10
CA HIS A 203 6.31 4.22 -4.86
C HIS A 203 7.49 5.18 -5.09
N LEU A 204 7.50 6.27 -4.31
CA LEU A 204 8.46 7.39 -4.43
C LEU A 204 9.88 6.92 -4.80
N TYR A 205 10.53 7.61 -5.71
CA TYR A 205 11.80 7.38 -6.40
C TYR A 205 11.73 6.42 -7.60
N ASN A 206 10.79 5.46 -7.63
CA ASN A 206 10.74 4.44 -8.66
C ASN A 206 9.92 4.90 -9.87
N ALA A 207 10.42 4.61 -11.08
CA ALA A 207 9.78 4.94 -12.35
C ALA A 207 9.34 6.41 -12.50
N MET A 208 10.10 7.38 -11.98
CA MET A 208 9.79 8.81 -12.06
C MET A 208 11.04 9.67 -12.30
N SER A 209 10.86 10.94 -12.67
CA SER A 209 11.94 11.91 -12.81
C SER A 209 12.52 12.27 -11.42
N GLY A 210 13.86 12.34 -11.34
CA GLY A 210 14.59 12.38 -10.08
C GLY A 210 14.69 13.74 -9.40
N ASN A 211 15.54 13.78 -8.37
CA ASN A 211 15.93 14.99 -7.67
C ASN A 211 17.25 15.51 -8.25
N ASP A 212 17.21 16.06 -9.46
CA ASP A 212 18.37 16.68 -10.09
C ASP A 212 18.47 18.15 -9.72
N HIS A 213 19.69 18.63 -9.40
CA HIS A 213 19.94 20.00 -8.93
C HIS A 213 19.70 21.09 -9.99
N ARG A 214 19.64 20.74 -11.27
CA ARG A 214 19.41 21.64 -12.41
C ARG A 214 18.08 21.40 -13.10
N LYS A 215 17.59 20.16 -13.05
CA LYS A 215 16.35 19.71 -13.69
C LYS A 215 15.47 18.96 -12.67
N PRO A 216 14.91 19.68 -11.68
CA PRO A 216 14.09 19.06 -10.65
C PRO A 216 12.85 18.41 -11.27
N GLY A 217 12.57 17.18 -10.83
CA GLY A 217 11.47 16.36 -11.32
C GLY A 217 10.42 16.06 -10.27
N VAL A 218 9.71 14.95 -10.47
CA VAL A 218 8.65 14.43 -9.59
C VAL A 218 9.18 14.21 -8.17
N VAL A 219 10.36 13.59 -8.01
CA VAL A 219 10.95 13.35 -6.68
C VAL A 219 11.15 14.66 -5.92
N THR A 220 11.64 15.72 -6.59
CA THR A 220 11.81 17.02 -5.96
C THR A 220 10.49 17.63 -5.52
N ALA A 221 9.46 17.57 -6.36
CA ALA A 221 8.12 18.05 -6.03
C ALA A 221 7.53 17.30 -4.83
N ALA A 222 7.67 15.98 -4.79
CA ALA A 222 7.22 15.14 -3.69
C ALA A 222 7.92 15.49 -2.38
N LEU A 223 9.27 15.47 -2.36
CA LEU A 223 10.06 15.72 -1.15
C LEU A 223 9.79 17.12 -0.57
N ARG A 224 9.51 18.11 -1.42
CA ARG A 224 9.31 19.49 -0.98
C ARG A 224 7.89 19.79 -0.51
N HIS A 225 6.87 19.15 -1.11
CA HIS A 225 5.49 19.63 -0.97
C HIS A 225 4.46 18.53 -0.66
N ALA A 226 4.80 17.24 -0.82
CA ALA A 226 3.82 16.20 -0.59
C ALA A 226 3.42 16.11 0.89
N GLU A 227 2.12 15.96 1.13
CA GLU A 227 1.61 15.52 2.43
C GLU A 227 1.68 13.99 2.54
N PHE A 228 1.38 13.28 1.45
CA PHE A 228 1.37 11.82 1.34
C PHE A 228 2.22 11.33 0.19
N ALA A 229 2.94 10.24 0.40
CA ALA A 229 3.57 9.46 -0.65
C ALA A 229 3.74 7.99 -0.20
N GLU A 230 3.73 7.08 -1.16
CA GLU A 230 4.10 5.68 -0.98
C GLU A 230 5.60 5.51 -1.01
N ILE A 231 6.09 4.50 -0.29
CA ILE A 231 7.49 4.09 -0.37
C ILE A 231 7.63 2.58 -0.17
N ILE A 232 8.48 1.94 -0.99
CA ILE A 232 8.83 0.52 -0.86
C ILE A 232 10.01 0.42 0.10
N CYS A 233 9.87 -0.37 1.17
CA CYS A 233 10.89 -0.51 2.21
C CYS A 233 11.51 -1.93 2.22
N ASP A 234 11.76 -2.49 1.05
CA ASP A 234 12.48 -3.76 0.90
C ASP A 234 14.00 -3.62 0.96
N LEU A 235 14.52 -2.38 1.02
CA LEU A 235 15.94 -2.00 1.02
C LEU A 235 16.67 -2.36 -0.30
N HIS A 236 15.91 -2.57 -1.38
CA HIS A 236 16.40 -2.84 -2.72
C HIS A 236 15.91 -1.79 -3.72
N HIS A 237 14.62 -1.43 -3.66
CA HIS A 237 14.03 -0.37 -4.47
C HIS A 237 14.48 1.01 -4.00
N VAL A 238 14.60 1.19 -2.69
CA VAL A 238 15.03 2.46 -2.08
C VAL A 238 16.06 2.17 -0.99
N ASP A 239 17.21 2.85 -1.11
CA ASP A 239 18.26 2.81 -0.09
C ASP A 239 17.74 3.39 1.23
N GLN A 240 18.21 2.84 2.37
CA GLN A 240 17.79 3.25 3.70
C GLN A 240 17.92 4.76 3.96
N GLU A 241 18.98 5.40 3.46
CA GLU A 241 19.17 6.84 3.66
C GLU A 241 18.13 7.68 2.92
N ASN A 242 17.67 7.21 1.75
CA ASN A 242 16.57 7.84 1.01
C ASN A 242 15.22 7.61 1.68
N ILE A 243 15.00 6.47 2.36
CA ILE A 243 13.80 6.25 3.18
C ILE A 243 13.79 7.24 4.36
N HIS A 244 14.91 7.42 5.05
CA HIS A 244 15.05 8.42 6.11
C HIS A 244 14.83 9.84 5.62
N LEU A 245 15.41 10.19 4.46
CA LEU A 245 15.23 11.51 3.84
C LEU A 245 13.76 11.76 3.49
N ALA A 246 13.12 10.81 2.82
CA ALA A 246 11.71 10.91 2.44
C ALA A 246 10.82 11.10 3.69
N ARG A 247 11.05 10.30 4.76
CA ARG A 247 10.29 10.43 6.01
C ARG A 247 10.50 11.77 6.72
N LYS A 248 11.69 12.37 6.59
CA LYS A 248 11.96 13.70 7.13
C LYS A 248 11.23 14.79 6.36
N CYS A 249 11.09 14.63 5.05
CA CYS A 249 10.49 15.60 4.16
C CYS A 249 8.96 15.50 4.09
N ILE A 250 8.42 14.26 4.09
CA ILE A 250 6.99 13.98 3.85
C ILE A 250 6.34 13.57 5.17
N PRO A 251 5.42 14.39 5.72
CA PRO A 251 4.84 14.17 7.06
C PRO A 251 4.08 12.86 7.18
N LYS A 252 3.35 12.48 6.14
CA LYS A 252 2.51 11.27 6.11
C LYS A 252 3.00 10.27 5.04
N LEU A 253 4.33 10.09 4.98
CA LEU A 253 4.92 9.00 4.19
C LEU A 253 4.39 7.67 4.70
N TYR A 254 3.90 6.79 3.80
CA TYR A 254 3.45 5.45 4.16
C TYR A 254 4.11 4.40 3.30
N ALA A 255 4.35 3.26 3.92
CA ALA A 255 4.98 2.13 3.27
C ALA A 255 3.93 1.28 2.56
N ILE A 256 4.33 0.70 1.45
CA ILE A 256 3.59 -0.28 0.67
C ILE A 256 4.46 -1.52 0.44
N SER A 257 3.83 -2.63 0.12
CA SER A 257 4.61 -3.81 -0.29
C SER A 257 5.06 -3.71 -1.75
N ASP A 258 4.23 -3.21 -2.63
CA ASP A 258 4.39 -3.38 -4.08
C ASP A 258 4.68 -4.84 -4.44
N ALA A 259 4.05 -5.77 -3.69
CA ALA A 259 4.30 -7.19 -3.79
C ALA A 259 3.72 -7.75 -5.09
N ILE A 260 4.47 -8.63 -5.73
CA ILE A 260 4.03 -9.40 -6.89
C ILE A 260 3.74 -10.85 -6.51
N SER A 261 3.25 -11.66 -7.46
CA SER A 261 2.91 -13.08 -7.26
C SER A 261 4.03 -13.91 -6.61
N ALA A 262 5.30 -13.55 -6.83
CA ALA A 262 6.46 -14.22 -6.25
C ALA A 262 6.69 -13.93 -4.74
N SER A 263 5.97 -12.96 -4.14
CA SER A 263 6.01 -12.75 -2.69
C SER A 263 5.51 -13.99 -1.94
N GLY A 264 6.25 -14.45 -0.92
CA GLY A 264 5.93 -15.68 -0.20
C GLY A 264 6.33 -16.98 -0.88
N MET A 265 6.77 -16.94 -2.13
CA MET A 265 7.21 -18.11 -2.89
C MET A 265 8.71 -18.37 -2.72
N PRO A 266 9.22 -19.58 -2.96
CA PRO A 266 10.67 -19.86 -2.98
C PRO A 266 11.43 -19.03 -4.02
N ASP A 267 12.76 -19.06 -4.00
CA ASP A 267 13.57 -18.55 -5.11
C ASP A 267 13.32 -19.40 -6.36
N GLY A 268 13.19 -18.74 -7.53
CA GLY A 268 12.81 -19.42 -8.77
C GLY A 268 12.35 -18.44 -9.86
N GLN A 269 11.83 -19.00 -10.95
CA GLN A 269 11.23 -18.23 -12.05
C GLN A 269 9.70 -18.22 -11.92
N TYR A 270 9.10 -17.04 -12.17
CA TYR A 270 7.65 -16.81 -12.08
C TYR A 270 7.19 -16.00 -13.28
N ASP A 271 5.92 -16.19 -13.66
CA ASP A 271 5.29 -15.34 -14.66
C ASP A 271 4.92 -14.00 -14.02
N PHE A 272 5.13 -12.92 -14.76
CA PHE A 272 4.75 -11.56 -14.37
C PHE A 272 4.31 -10.79 -15.61
N ALA A 273 3.02 -10.46 -15.69
CA ALA A 273 2.42 -9.89 -16.90
C ALA A 273 2.80 -10.72 -18.14
N ASN A 274 3.38 -10.07 -19.15
CA ASN A 274 3.82 -10.69 -20.42
C ASN A 274 5.29 -11.17 -20.38
N SER A 275 5.90 -11.20 -19.19
CA SER A 275 7.33 -11.49 -19.01
C SER A 275 7.56 -12.57 -17.94
N LYS A 276 8.79 -13.06 -17.85
CA LYS A 276 9.24 -13.88 -16.74
C LYS A 276 10.16 -13.08 -15.85
N ILE A 277 10.00 -13.27 -14.55
CA ILE A 277 10.90 -12.75 -13.52
C ILE A 277 11.69 -13.87 -12.88
N THR A 278 12.86 -13.54 -12.39
CA THR A 278 13.66 -14.41 -11.53
C THR A 278 13.66 -13.83 -10.12
N LYS A 279 13.06 -14.56 -9.17
CA LYS A 279 13.19 -14.26 -7.74
C LYS A 279 14.46 -14.89 -7.22
N LYS A 280 15.33 -14.08 -6.63
CA LYS A 280 16.57 -14.54 -5.98
C LYS A 280 17.03 -13.55 -4.92
N ASN A 281 17.41 -14.05 -3.74
CA ASN A 281 17.96 -13.24 -2.66
C ASN A 281 17.10 -12.02 -2.29
N GLY A 282 15.76 -12.19 -2.21
CA GLY A 282 14.84 -11.12 -1.83
C GLY A 282 14.55 -10.09 -2.92
N LYS A 283 14.96 -10.32 -4.17
CA LYS A 283 14.70 -9.48 -5.34
C LYS A 283 13.93 -10.26 -6.40
N ALA A 284 13.09 -9.57 -7.15
CA ALA A 284 12.51 -10.08 -8.38
C ALA A 284 13.01 -9.22 -9.55
N LEU A 285 13.61 -9.84 -10.55
CA LEU A 285 14.26 -9.16 -11.67
C LEU A 285 13.70 -9.63 -13.01
N ILE A 286 13.37 -8.68 -13.89
CA ILE A 286 13.17 -8.92 -15.32
C ILE A 286 14.54 -8.83 -15.99
N ASN A 287 14.87 -9.81 -16.85
CA ASN A 287 16.12 -9.83 -17.63
C ASN A 287 17.40 -9.60 -16.77
N PHE A 288 17.35 -9.98 -15.48
CA PHE A 288 18.42 -9.85 -14.48
C PHE A 288 18.83 -8.42 -14.08
N ASP A 289 18.19 -7.37 -14.61
CA ASP A 289 18.59 -5.97 -14.39
C ASP A 289 17.49 -5.09 -13.81
N VAL A 290 16.23 -5.28 -14.20
CA VAL A 290 15.12 -4.40 -13.81
C VAL A 290 14.32 -5.03 -12.66
N LEU A 291 14.22 -4.31 -11.54
CA LEU A 291 13.32 -4.72 -10.45
C LEU A 291 11.86 -4.69 -10.93
N ALA A 292 11.13 -5.76 -10.63
CA ALA A 292 9.73 -5.95 -11.04
C ALA A 292 8.83 -6.08 -9.81
N GLY A 293 8.54 -4.94 -9.19
CA GLY A 293 7.88 -4.90 -7.89
C GLY A 293 8.69 -5.60 -6.80
N SER A 294 8.14 -5.74 -5.61
CA SER A 294 8.81 -6.38 -4.49
C SER A 294 8.37 -7.82 -4.25
N VAL A 295 9.10 -8.51 -3.40
CA VAL A 295 8.76 -9.87 -2.93
C VAL A 295 8.52 -9.94 -1.43
N ILE A 296 8.38 -8.78 -0.77
CA ILE A 296 8.10 -8.66 0.66
C ILE A 296 6.60 -8.47 0.91
N ASN A 297 6.17 -8.71 2.14
CA ASN A 297 4.86 -8.35 2.64
C ASN A 297 4.97 -7.18 3.66
N MET A 298 3.85 -6.69 4.19
CA MET A 298 3.86 -5.55 5.13
C MET A 298 4.50 -5.88 6.48
N HIS A 299 4.53 -7.13 6.91
CA HIS A 299 5.27 -7.53 8.11
C HIS A 299 6.80 -7.44 7.89
N ASP A 300 7.28 -7.89 6.73
CA ASP A 300 8.70 -7.72 6.35
C ASP A 300 9.05 -6.23 6.25
N THR A 301 8.16 -5.43 5.64
CA THR A 301 8.27 -3.97 5.57
C THR A 301 8.41 -3.34 6.96
N PHE A 302 7.54 -3.71 7.91
CA PHE A 302 7.61 -3.25 9.30
C PHE A 302 8.95 -3.63 9.97
N LYS A 303 9.39 -4.87 9.81
CA LYS A 303 10.69 -5.33 10.37
C LYS A 303 11.87 -4.60 9.75
N ASN A 304 11.83 -4.34 8.44
CA ASN A 304 12.88 -3.58 7.76
C ASN A 304 12.96 -2.14 8.27
N LEU A 305 11.83 -1.46 8.48
CA LEU A 305 11.80 -0.13 9.08
C LEU A 305 12.46 -0.11 10.47
N VAL A 306 12.12 -1.08 11.33
CA VAL A 306 12.76 -1.20 12.65
C VAL A 306 14.27 -1.51 12.54
N LYS A 307 14.65 -2.38 11.60
CA LYS A 307 16.06 -2.73 11.32
C LYS A 307 16.91 -1.51 10.93
N ILE A 308 16.33 -0.57 10.19
CA ILE A 308 16.99 0.69 9.82
C ILE A 308 16.74 1.83 10.82
N ASN A 309 16.48 1.48 12.09
CA ASN A 309 16.38 2.37 13.24
C ASN A 309 15.18 3.33 13.28
N PHE A 310 14.06 3.03 12.62
CA PHE A 310 12.81 3.68 12.95
C PHE A 310 12.27 3.15 14.29
N SER A 311 11.70 4.03 15.12
CA SER A 311 10.97 3.58 16.32
C SER A 311 9.72 2.77 15.93
N LEU A 312 9.22 1.94 16.86
CA LEU A 312 8.01 1.14 16.61
C LEU A 312 6.82 2.04 16.26
N GLU A 313 6.67 3.18 16.91
CA GLU A 313 5.61 4.16 16.65
C GLU A 313 5.69 4.72 15.21
N LYS A 314 6.90 5.05 14.76
CA LYS A 314 7.13 5.51 13.38
C LYS A 314 6.87 4.42 12.36
N ALA A 315 7.29 3.18 12.65
CA ALA A 315 7.01 2.05 11.79
C ALA A 315 5.50 1.77 11.69
N VAL A 316 4.76 1.82 12.82
CA VAL A 316 3.29 1.74 12.85
C VAL A 316 2.65 2.89 12.07
N ALA A 317 3.15 4.13 12.24
CA ALA A 317 2.66 5.26 11.45
C ALA A 317 2.75 4.99 9.94
N MET A 318 3.89 4.48 9.48
CA MET A 318 4.16 4.24 8.06
C MET A 318 3.44 3.00 7.52
N THR A 319 3.22 1.96 8.33
CA THR A 319 2.61 0.70 7.85
C THR A 319 1.11 0.58 8.10
N SER A 320 0.50 1.56 8.79
CA SER A 320 -0.93 1.50 9.13
C SER A 320 -1.58 2.88 9.11
N PHE A 321 -1.23 3.79 10.03
CA PHE A 321 -1.98 5.01 10.28
C PHE A 321 -1.98 5.98 9.08
N ASN A 322 -0.82 6.26 8.49
CA ASN A 322 -0.71 7.22 7.38
C ASN A 322 -1.45 6.72 6.13
N ALA A 323 -1.40 5.41 5.84
CA ALA A 323 -2.15 4.78 4.76
C ALA A 323 -3.66 4.89 4.98
N ALA A 324 -4.15 4.63 6.21
CA ALA A 324 -5.56 4.82 6.56
C ALA A 324 -6.02 6.26 6.33
N GLN A 325 -5.20 7.24 6.75
CA GLN A 325 -5.50 8.65 6.55
C GLN A 325 -5.55 9.05 5.07
N TYR A 326 -4.66 8.48 4.23
CA TYR A 326 -4.64 8.78 2.80
C TYR A 326 -5.96 8.40 2.11
N ILE A 327 -6.53 7.25 2.46
CA ILE A 327 -7.80 6.78 1.88
C ILE A 327 -9.03 7.13 2.71
N SER A 328 -8.89 8.02 3.72
CA SER A 328 -9.96 8.50 4.60
C SER A 328 -10.69 7.41 5.39
N GLU A 329 -9.97 6.35 5.80
CA GLU A 329 -10.49 5.29 6.67
C GLU A 329 -10.27 5.66 8.15
N ASN A 330 -11.20 6.43 8.72
CA ASN A 330 -11.05 7.07 10.03
C ASN A 330 -11.17 6.14 11.23
N ASN A 331 -11.56 4.88 11.03
CA ASN A 331 -11.72 3.87 12.06
C ASN A 331 -10.71 2.71 11.96
N LYS A 332 -9.61 2.90 11.21
CA LYS A 332 -8.53 1.93 11.01
C LYS A 332 -7.16 2.57 11.22
N GLY A 333 -6.13 1.73 11.31
CA GLY A 333 -4.73 2.18 11.41
C GLY A 333 -4.28 2.67 12.79
N LYS A 334 -5.17 2.64 13.80
CA LYS A 334 -4.91 3.00 15.19
C LYS A 334 -5.64 2.04 16.14
N ILE A 335 -5.08 1.81 17.31
CA ILE A 335 -5.74 1.13 18.43
C ILE A 335 -6.34 2.19 19.34
N ASP A 336 -7.66 2.37 19.23
CA ASP A 336 -8.41 3.35 20.02
C ASP A 336 -9.86 2.87 20.18
N GLU A 337 -10.56 3.31 21.20
CA GLU A 337 -11.96 2.92 21.45
C GLU A 337 -12.84 3.33 20.25
N GLY A 338 -13.71 2.42 19.82
CA GLY A 338 -14.58 2.57 18.65
C GLY A 338 -13.92 2.23 17.30
N PHE A 339 -12.61 2.05 17.26
CA PHE A 339 -11.92 1.61 16.04
C PHE A 339 -12.17 0.13 15.72
N CYS A 340 -12.02 -0.27 14.47
CA CYS A 340 -12.07 -1.68 14.06
C CYS A 340 -11.01 -2.48 14.81
N SER A 341 -11.37 -3.66 15.30
CA SER A 341 -10.47 -4.57 16.00
C SER A 341 -9.59 -5.36 15.02
N ASN A 342 -8.87 -4.61 14.19
CA ASN A 342 -7.87 -5.10 13.26
C ASN A 342 -6.51 -5.01 13.94
N LEU A 343 -6.02 -6.13 14.49
CA LEU A 343 -4.87 -6.15 15.38
C LEU A 343 -3.84 -7.19 14.94
N VAL A 344 -2.57 -6.85 15.07
CA VAL A 344 -1.46 -7.80 14.97
C VAL A 344 -0.76 -7.89 16.33
N VAL A 345 -0.60 -9.10 16.80
CA VAL A 345 0.13 -9.42 18.02
C VAL A 345 1.47 -10.02 17.67
N LEU A 346 2.51 -9.39 18.15
CA LEU A 346 3.89 -9.77 17.91
C LEU A 346 4.55 -10.28 19.19
N ASP A 347 5.58 -11.11 19.05
CA ASP A 347 6.53 -11.40 20.13
C ASP A 347 7.60 -10.29 20.27
N LYS A 348 8.53 -10.46 21.22
CA LYS A 348 9.64 -9.50 21.44
C LYS A 348 10.64 -9.44 20.26
N GLN A 349 10.67 -10.45 19.38
CA GLN A 349 11.47 -10.53 18.16
C GLN A 349 10.69 -10.03 16.93
N LEU A 350 9.50 -9.45 17.16
CA LEU A 350 8.60 -8.94 16.13
C LEU A 350 8.03 -10.02 15.19
N ASN A 351 7.98 -11.28 15.61
CA ASN A 351 7.29 -12.32 14.85
C ASN A 351 5.79 -12.30 15.17
N ILE A 352 4.96 -12.55 14.15
CA ILE A 352 3.50 -12.61 14.31
C ILE A 352 3.13 -13.82 15.19
N LYS A 353 2.34 -13.55 16.22
CA LYS A 353 1.71 -14.56 17.09
C LYS A 353 0.24 -14.74 16.80
N LYS A 354 -0.46 -13.63 16.50
CA LYS A 354 -1.89 -13.62 16.21
C LYS A 354 -2.23 -12.45 15.29
N VAL A 355 -3.20 -12.67 14.42
CA VAL A 355 -3.83 -11.65 13.59
C VAL A 355 -5.33 -11.67 13.85
N TYR A 356 -5.90 -10.50 14.09
CA TYR A 356 -7.34 -10.32 14.21
C TYR A 356 -7.86 -9.40 13.11
N LEU A 357 -8.94 -9.80 12.48
CA LEU A 357 -9.71 -9.01 11.53
C LEU A 357 -11.14 -8.87 12.06
N HIS A 358 -11.60 -7.63 12.29
CA HIS A 358 -12.91 -7.36 12.93
C HIS A 358 -13.13 -8.23 14.16
N GLY A 359 -12.12 -8.33 15.02
CA GLY A 359 -12.14 -9.12 16.24
C GLY A 359 -12.08 -10.64 16.07
N SER A 360 -12.20 -11.16 14.86
CA SER A 360 -12.07 -12.59 14.58
C SER A 360 -10.61 -12.98 14.46
N LEU A 361 -10.20 -14.06 15.15
CA LEU A 361 -8.85 -14.61 15.05
C LEU A 361 -8.66 -15.28 13.66
N ILE A 362 -7.63 -14.86 12.94
CA ILE A 362 -7.28 -15.35 11.59
C ILE A 362 -6.13 -16.36 11.67
N SER A 363 -5.11 -16.08 12.47
CA SER A 363 -3.92 -16.95 12.65
C SER A 363 -3.27 -16.73 14.03
#